data_81d98953768edc2b9b3835dd6d5d89b6
#
_entry.id   81d98953768edc2b9b3835dd6d5d89b6
#
_cell.length_a   1.000
_cell.length_b   1.000
_cell.length_c   1.000
_cell.angle_alpha   90.00
_cell.angle_beta   90.00
_cell.angle_gamma   90.00
#
_symmetry.space_group_name_H-M   'P 1'
#
loop_
_entity.id
_entity.type
_entity.pdbx_description
1 polymer ?
#
loop_
_entity_poly.entity_id
_entity_poly.type
_entity_poly.pdbx_seq_one_letter_code
_entity_poly.pdbx_strand_id
1 'polypeptide(L)'
;MSYSLTKEQILKEIVRSGKDPVYFINNYAKISHPMRGLIPFKTYDFQTDLIGDFNDHRFTVILKARQLGISTITAAYVAWMMMFHRDKNVLVIATKFGTAANLVKKVKSIHRYLPEWLKIASISIDNRTSFELTNGSQIKASSTSSDAGRSEALSLLVIDEAAHVDGLEELWTGLYPTLSTGGRCIALSTPNGVGNWFHQIYTNSEMNENDFYSVKLSWDVHPERDQEWFEKETKNMSRRQIAQELECNFNMSGETVFHAEDMELIESLLCEPKYKTGFDRNLWIWEEYTAGSTYMISADVARGDGQDYSTFHVFKLEASEIVAEYKGKPTPDIFADILFQAGKEFGDCMLVVENNSVGWGVLSKLEERAYPNLYYSRKSTHEHVETYQAETTGVIPGFTTSSKTRPLVISKLEELIRNKLINIKSRRLYNEMKTFIWDNGKPQAMKKHNDDLIIACAIGCWVKETAFTINQRAVEYKKAFLTSMTSTSTELNTSIPGMLAYKKKEKNKNRQNYEDFVWLLKG
;
A
#
# COMPACT_ATOMS: atom_id res chain seq x y z
N MET A 1 44.57 -15.60 38.55
CA MET A 1 45.02 -14.41 39.31
C MET A 1 44.16 -13.23 38.89
N SER A 2 43.25 -12.78 39.75
CA SER A 2 42.45 -11.56 39.46
C SER A 2 43.35 -10.37 39.76
N TYR A 3 43.89 -9.73 38.74
CA TYR A 3 44.52 -8.42 38.93
C TYR A 3 43.44 -7.44 39.37
N SER A 4 43.48 -7.03 40.64
CA SER A 4 42.65 -5.93 41.13
C SER A 4 43.18 -4.63 40.50
N LEU A 5 42.34 -3.97 39.71
CA LEU A 5 42.67 -2.66 39.13
C LEU A 5 42.98 -1.66 40.28
N THR A 6 43.99 -0.81 40.09
CA THR A 6 44.26 0.30 41.00
C THR A 6 43.14 1.36 40.90
N LYS A 7 42.97 2.19 41.92
CA LYS A 7 41.98 3.29 41.92
C LYS A 7 42.12 4.20 40.69
N GLU A 8 43.36 4.49 40.29
CA GLU A 8 43.64 5.32 39.12
C GLU A 8 43.22 4.63 37.80
N GLN A 9 43.47 3.31 37.68
CA GLN A 9 43.03 2.53 36.56
C GLN A 9 41.51 2.45 36.47
N ILE A 10 40.82 2.24 37.60
CA ILE A 10 39.34 2.26 37.67
C ILE A 10 38.80 3.59 37.19
N LEU A 11 39.36 4.72 37.65
CA LEU A 11 38.92 6.04 37.25
C LEU A 11 39.10 6.27 35.73
N LYS A 12 40.25 5.87 35.17
CA LYS A 12 40.51 5.94 33.72
C LYS A 12 39.51 5.12 32.91
N GLU A 13 39.19 3.92 33.37
CA GLU A 13 38.22 3.03 32.71
C GLU A 13 36.80 3.60 32.79
N ILE A 14 36.39 4.19 33.93
CA ILE A 14 35.09 4.86 34.06
C ILE A 14 34.99 6.04 33.08
N VAL A 15 36.02 6.89 33.02
CA VAL A 15 36.04 8.05 32.12
C VAL A 15 36.03 7.62 30.67
N ARG A 16 36.79 6.58 30.29
CA ARG A 16 36.82 6.05 28.92
C ARG A 16 35.48 5.45 28.54
N SER A 17 34.89 4.63 29.41
CA SER A 17 33.57 4.02 29.19
C SER A 17 32.46 5.07 29.09
N GLY A 18 32.54 6.14 29.86
CA GLY A 18 31.57 7.23 29.83
C GLY A 18 31.65 8.09 28.56
N LYS A 19 32.81 8.19 27.93
CA LYS A 19 33.03 8.94 26.70
C LYS A 19 32.70 8.13 25.46
N ASP A 20 32.83 6.82 25.50
CA ASP A 20 32.71 5.94 24.34
C ASP A 20 31.75 4.77 24.62
N PRO A 21 30.50 4.83 24.12
CA PRO A 21 29.53 3.78 24.31
C PRO A 21 29.96 2.45 23.65
N VAL A 22 30.67 2.49 22.52
CA VAL A 22 31.18 1.29 21.85
C VAL A 22 32.23 0.60 22.70
N TYR A 23 33.14 1.38 23.28
CA TYR A 23 34.14 0.85 24.22
C TYR A 23 33.47 0.19 25.42
N PHE A 24 32.50 0.88 26.07
CA PHE A 24 31.73 0.35 27.18
C PHE A 24 31.05 -0.98 26.83
N ILE A 25 30.35 -1.01 25.73
CA ILE A 25 29.57 -2.20 25.30
C ILE A 25 30.52 -3.37 25.05
N ASN A 26 31.56 -3.18 24.27
CA ASN A 26 32.49 -4.24 23.90
C ASN A 26 33.33 -4.80 25.04
N ASN A 27 33.56 -4.02 26.09
CA ASN A 27 34.42 -4.45 27.17
C ASN A 27 33.65 -4.91 28.41
N TYR A 28 32.47 -4.39 28.67
CA TYR A 28 31.78 -4.60 29.95
C TYR A 28 30.34 -5.14 29.81
N ALA A 29 29.64 -4.88 28.70
CA ALA A 29 28.28 -5.38 28.56
C ALA A 29 28.26 -6.90 28.35
N LYS A 30 27.25 -7.53 28.95
CA LYS A 30 26.94 -8.95 28.74
C LYS A 30 25.50 -9.12 28.32
N ILE A 31 25.24 -10.07 27.40
CA ILE A 31 23.92 -10.38 26.88
C ILE A 31 23.59 -11.86 27.03
N SER A 32 22.31 -12.17 27.12
CA SER A 32 21.83 -13.55 27.11
C SER A 32 21.68 -14.05 25.68
N HIS A 33 22.45 -15.07 25.30
CA HIS A 33 22.33 -15.75 24.02
C HIS A 33 21.50 -17.04 24.22
N PRO A 34 20.51 -17.36 23.32
CA PRO A 34 19.63 -18.50 23.49
C PRO A 34 20.33 -19.84 23.71
N MET A 35 21.44 -20.08 23.00
CA MET A 35 22.20 -21.34 23.04
C MET A 35 23.44 -21.29 23.94
N ARG A 36 24.05 -20.11 24.11
CA ARG A 36 25.34 -19.97 24.80
C ARG A 36 25.23 -19.37 26.22
N GLY A 37 23.98 -19.06 26.64
CA GLY A 37 23.74 -18.43 27.94
C GLY A 37 24.26 -16.99 27.99
N LEU A 38 24.88 -16.59 29.12
CA LEU A 38 25.41 -15.24 29.31
C LEU A 38 26.77 -15.11 28.64
N ILE A 39 26.89 -14.23 27.65
CA ILE A 39 28.13 -13.99 26.90
C ILE A 39 28.51 -12.51 26.90
N PRO A 40 29.82 -12.16 26.74
CA PRO A 40 30.24 -10.79 26.49
C PRO A 40 29.55 -10.28 25.19
N PHE A 41 29.13 -9.02 25.21
CA PHE A 41 28.59 -8.40 24.01
C PHE A 41 29.73 -7.83 23.17
N LYS A 42 29.94 -8.42 22.01
CA LYS A 42 30.84 -7.89 20.98
C LYS A 42 29.98 -7.41 19.83
N THR A 43 30.13 -6.14 19.48
CA THR A 43 29.34 -5.52 18.40
C THR A 43 29.91 -5.96 17.06
N TYR A 44 29.00 -6.18 16.09
CA TYR A 44 29.34 -6.21 14.67
C TYR A 44 29.54 -4.77 14.15
N ASP A 45 30.18 -4.62 12.98
CA ASP A 45 30.47 -3.30 12.41
C ASP A 45 29.19 -2.47 12.21
N PHE A 46 28.14 -3.03 11.63
CA PHE A 46 26.85 -2.32 11.45
C PHE A 46 26.18 -1.91 12.78
N GLN A 47 26.44 -2.62 13.89
CA GLN A 47 25.95 -2.23 15.20
C GLN A 47 26.80 -1.12 15.81
N THR A 48 28.09 -1.11 15.51
CA THR A 48 29.01 -0.04 15.93
C THR A 48 28.66 1.27 15.23
N ASP A 49 28.45 1.22 13.91
CA ASP A 49 28.02 2.37 13.12
C ASP A 49 26.70 2.93 13.64
N LEU A 50 25.74 2.07 13.96
CA LEU A 50 24.44 2.47 14.50
C LEU A 50 24.54 3.20 15.84
N ILE A 51 25.51 2.84 16.70
CA ILE A 51 25.78 3.60 17.94
C ILE A 51 26.28 5.00 17.61
N GLY A 52 27.12 5.14 16.59
CA GLY A 52 27.53 6.44 16.04
C GLY A 52 26.31 7.27 15.61
N ASP A 53 25.44 6.68 14.81
CA ASP A 53 24.20 7.33 14.35
C ASP A 53 23.31 7.80 15.50
N PHE A 54 23.21 7.01 16.58
CA PHE A 54 22.46 7.42 17.79
C PHE A 54 23.06 8.64 18.50
N ASN A 55 24.37 8.85 18.41
CA ASN A 55 25.02 10.01 18.99
C ASN A 55 24.94 11.24 18.07
N ASP A 56 25.06 11.03 16.77
CA ASP A 56 25.20 12.12 15.80
C ASP A 56 23.84 12.70 15.39
N HIS A 57 22.81 11.84 15.31
CA HIS A 57 21.47 12.24 14.87
C HIS A 57 20.48 12.31 16.03
N ARG A 58 19.65 13.35 16.01
CA ARG A 58 18.60 13.54 17.01
C ARG A 58 17.49 12.51 16.88
N PHE A 59 17.08 12.22 15.65
CA PHE A 59 16.05 11.25 15.32
C PHE A 59 16.61 10.22 14.35
N THR A 60 16.47 8.94 14.67
CA THR A 60 16.93 7.84 13.83
C THR A 60 15.77 6.88 13.54
N VAL A 61 15.57 6.54 12.28
CA VAL A 61 14.60 5.54 11.84
C VAL A 61 15.32 4.36 11.18
N ILE A 62 15.09 3.14 11.69
CA ILE A 62 15.86 1.95 11.33
C ILE A 62 14.93 0.90 10.74
N LEU A 63 15.03 0.73 9.43
CA LEU A 63 14.40 -0.37 8.69
C LEU A 63 15.33 -1.58 8.73
N LYS A 64 14.95 -2.62 9.43
CA LYS A 64 15.83 -3.75 9.72
C LYS A 64 15.22 -5.09 9.38
N ALA A 65 16.07 -6.06 9.03
CA ALA A 65 15.72 -7.47 9.05
C ALA A 65 15.60 -8.00 10.48
N ARG A 66 14.95 -9.14 10.59
CA ARG A 66 14.78 -9.82 11.89
C ARG A 66 16.10 -10.37 12.43
N GLN A 67 16.21 -10.43 13.76
CA GLN A 67 17.34 -11.05 14.50
C GLN A 67 18.74 -10.46 14.21
N LEU A 68 18.83 -9.19 13.82
CA LEU A 68 20.11 -8.46 13.71
C LEU A 68 20.63 -7.91 15.06
N GLY A 69 19.92 -8.16 16.16
CA GLY A 69 20.32 -7.69 17.48
C GLY A 69 20.06 -6.21 17.75
N ILE A 70 19.30 -5.51 16.89
CA ILE A 70 19.10 -4.04 16.98
C ILE A 70 18.43 -3.63 18.28
N SER A 71 17.36 -4.29 18.74
CA SER A 71 16.75 -4.00 20.05
C SER A 71 17.72 -4.28 21.22
N THR A 72 18.74 -5.13 21.03
CA THR A 72 19.74 -5.43 22.06
C THR A 72 20.82 -4.35 22.12
N ILE A 73 21.30 -3.87 20.96
CA ILE A 73 22.26 -2.76 20.91
C ILE A 73 21.62 -1.45 21.39
N THR A 74 20.34 -1.21 21.05
CA THR A 74 19.57 -0.08 21.58
C THR A 74 19.46 -0.13 23.10
N ALA A 75 19.17 -1.31 23.68
CA ALA A 75 19.16 -1.48 25.13
C ALA A 75 20.54 -1.25 25.78
N ALA A 76 21.62 -1.65 25.11
CA ALA A 76 22.98 -1.41 25.60
C ALA A 76 23.37 0.08 25.56
N TYR A 77 22.96 0.78 24.50
CA TYR A 77 23.11 2.24 24.41
C TYR A 77 22.33 2.97 25.49
N VAL A 78 21.07 2.55 25.74
CA VAL A 78 20.26 3.10 26.84
C VAL A 78 20.91 2.84 28.20
N ALA A 79 21.44 1.62 28.45
CA ALA A 79 22.14 1.30 29.68
C ALA A 79 23.36 2.20 29.88
N TRP A 80 24.15 2.42 28.83
CA TRP A 80 25.27 3.37 28.85
C TRP A 80 24.79 4.80 29.14
N MET A 81 23.78 5.29 28.46
CA MET A 81 23.23 6.64 28.67
C MET A 81 22.79 6.83 30.12
N MET A 82 22.04 5.89 30.69
CA MET A 82 21.55 5.98 32.08
C MET A 82 22.69 5.93 33.12
N MET A 83 23.73 5.13 32.85
CA MET A 83 24.86 4.98 33.77
C MET A 83 25.74 6.21 33.81
N PHE A 84 26.10 6.76 32.66
CA PHE A 84 27.14 7.79 32.55
C PHE A 84 26.60 9.22 32.45
N HIS A 85 25.26 9.38 32.30
CA HIS A 85 24.63 10.70 32.30
C HIS A 85 23.56 10.78 33.38
N ARG A 86 23.37 11.97 33.94
CA ARG A 86 22.38 12.23 35.00
C ARG A 86 21.03 12.62 34.40
N ASP A 87 19.98 12.34 35.15
CA ASP A 87 18.63 12.84 34.90
C ASP A 87 18.11 12.48 33.48
N LYS A 88 18.46 11.29 32.98
CA LYS A 88 17.98 10.81 31.69
C LYS A 88 16.64 10.10 31.84
N ASN A 89 15.62 10.61 31.14
CA ASN A 89 14.29 10.02 31.11
C ASN A 89 14.07 9.30 29.77
N VAL A 90 13.97 7.97 29.81
CA VAL A 90 13.82 7.12 28.62
C VAL A 90 12.44 6.47 28.63
N LEU A 91 11.69 6.67 27.56
CA LEU A 91 10.41 6.00 27.33
C LEU A 91 10.56 4.95 26.22
N VAL A 92 10.02 3.75 26.46
CA VAL A 92 9.98 2.67 25.49
C VAL A 92 8.54 2.34 25.16
N ILE A 93 8.24 2.33 23.86
CA ILE A 93 6.95 1.95 23.30
C ILE A 93 7.17 0.82 22.30
N ALA A 94 6.24 -0.11 22.22
CA ALA A 94 6.23 -1.19 21.22
C ALA A 94 4.80 -1.63 20.94
N THR A 95 4.60 -2.48 19.94
CA THR A 95 3.31 -3.07 19.56
C THR A 95 2.54 -3.64 20.75
N LYS A 96 3.26 -4.34 21.63
CA LYS A 96 2.71 -4.91 22.88
C LYS A 96 3.52 -4.42 24.06
N PHE A 97 2.81 -4.14 25.14
CA PHE A 97 3.45 -3.75 26.41
C PHE A 97 4.55 -4.73 26.86
N GLY A 98 4.35 -6.03 26.63
CA GLY A 98 5.35 -7.06 26.94
C GLY A 98 6.65 -6.91 26.14
N THR A 99 6.59 -6.44 24.89
CA THR A 99 7.76 -6.18 24.04
C THR A 99 8.54 -4.97 24.58
N ALA A 100 7.87 -3.89 24.94
CA ALA A 100 8.49 -2.74 25.58
C ALA A 100 9.16 -3.11 26.92
N ALA A 101 8.47 -3.90 27.76
CA ALA A 101 9.01 -4.40 29.02
C ALA A 101 10.24 -5.33 28.83
N ASN A 102 10.33 -6.07 27.72
CA ASN A 102 11.51 -6.87 27.39
C ASN A 102 12.75 -6.00 27.11
N LEU A 103 12.59 -4.84 26.49
CA LEU A 103 13.70 -3.90 26.30
C LEU A 103 14.20 -3.38 27.65
N VAL A 104 13.30 -2.98 28.56
CA VAL A 104 13.64 -2.60 29.93
C VAL A 104 14.39 -3.74 30.65
N LYS A 105 13.93 -5.00 30.49
CA LYS A 105 14.60 -6.19 31.05
C LYS A 105 16.02 -6.36 30.51
N LYS A 106 16.28 -6.07 29.24
CA LYS A 106 17.64 -6.11 28.65
C LYS A 106 18.54 -5.04 29.30
N VAL A 107 18.06 -3.80 29.46
CA VAL A 107 18.80 -2.73 30.13
C VAL A 107 19.19 -3.14 31.56
N LYS A 108 18.25 -3.66 32.32
CA LYS A 108 18.50 -4.18 33.67
C LYS A 108 19.52 -5.32 33.70
N SER A 109 19.43 -6.24 32.75
CA SER A 109 20.36 -7.37 32.61
C SER A 109 21.78 -6.87 32.38
N ILE A 110 21.97 -5.90 31.52
CA ILE A 110 23.28 -5.30 31.26
C ILE A 110 23.82 -4.67 32.56
N HIS A 111 23.05 -3.81 33.23
CA HIS A 111 23.46 -3.19 34.49
C HIS A 111 23.81 -4.25 35.56
N ARG A 112 23.01 -5.31 35.69
CA ARG A 112 23.20 -6.36 36.70
C ARG A 112 24.56 -7.04 36.57
N TYR A 113 25.03 -7.28 35.35
CA TYR A 113 26.26 -8.02 35.09
C TYR A 113 27.50 -7.14 34.90
N LEU A 114 27.38 -5.83 35.10
CA LEU A 114 28.56 -4.94 35.14
C LEU A 114 29.44 -5.25 36.38
N PRO A 115 30.75 -5.03 36.26
CA PRO A 115 31.63 -5.03 37.43
C PRO A 115 31.15 -3.99 38.47
N GLU A 116 31.25 -4.32 39.75
CA GLU A 116 30.76 -3.44 40.85
C GLU A 116 31.38 -2.04 40.80
N TRP A 117 32.68 -1.95 40.47
CA TRP A 117 33.39 -0.67 40.37
C TRP A 117 32.90 0.22 39.20
N LEU A 118 32.21 -0.35 38.23
CA LEU A 118 31.63 0.38 37.07
C LEU A 118 30.18 0.79 37.33
N LYS A 119 29.51 0.25 38.34
CA LYS A 119 28.15 0.64 38.74
C LYS A 119 28.20 1.97 39.50
N ILE A 120 28.45 3.06 38.77
CA ILE A 120 28.60 4.41 39.33
C ILE A 120 27.31 5.01 39.92
N ALA A 121 26.15 4.42 39.61
CA ALA A 121 24.87 4.73 40.21
C ALA A 121 24.17 3.44 40.67
N SER A 122 23.61 3.48 41.88
CA SER A 122 22.88 2.37 42.47
C SER A 122 21.45 2.34 41.95
N ILE A 123 20.78 1.21 42.14
CA ILE A 123 19.38 1.04 41.75
C ILE A 123 18.48 1.73 42.78
N SER A 124 17.59 2.62 42.32
CA SER A 124 16.54 3.27 43.12
C SER A 124 15.20 2.54 43.00
N ILE A 125 14.79 2.22 41.73
CA ILE A 125 13.57 1.47 41.46
C ILE A 125 13.90 0.30 40.53
N ASP A 126 13.43 -0.89 40.88
CA ASP A 126 13.51 -2.10 40.05
C ASP A 126 12.16 -2.84 40.04
N ASN A 127 11.29 -2.49 39.10
CA ASN A 127 10.04 -3.21 38.89
C ASN A 127 9.91 -3.71 37.44
N ARG A 128 8.90 -4.50 37.14
CA ARG A 128 8.76 -5.17 35.82
C ARG A 128 8.83 -4.20 34.65
N THR A 129 8.38 -2.98 34.80
CA THR A 129 8.10 -2.02 33.71
C THR A 129 8.95 -0.76 33.79
N SER A 130 9.64 -0.54 34.90
CA SER A 130 10.51 0.62 35.10
C SER A 130 11.78 0.23 35.81
N PHE A 131 12.82 1.04 35.58
CA PHE A 131 14.11 0.91 36.19
C PHE A 131 14.70 2.32 36.37
N GLU A 132 15.11 2.63 37.60
CA GLU A 132 15.62 3.95 37.96
C GLU A 132 16.91 3.81 38.75
N LEU A 133 17.84 4.71 38.48
CA LEU A 133 19.13 4.81 39.14
C LEU A 133 19.19 6.03 40.07
N THR A 134 20.03 5.98 41.11
CA THR A 134 20.21 7.07 42.09
C THR A 134 20.77 8.35 41.48
N ASN A 135 21.25 8.34 40.23
CA ASN A 135 21.66 9.54 39.51
C ASN A 135 20.49 10.26 38.80
N GLY A 136 19.23 9.87 39.07
CA GLY A 136 18.01 10.44 38.49
C GLY A 136 17.64 9.88 37.13
N SER A 137 18.46 8.99 36.54
CA SER A 137 18.15 8.41 35.23
C SER A 137 17.14 7.26 35.34
N GLN A 138 16.13 7.24 34.48
CA GLN A 138 15.07 6.25 34.49
C GLN A 138 14.72 5.77 33.08
N ILE A 139 14.22 4.53 33.01
CA ILE A 139 13.59 3.95 31.81
C ILE A 139 12.23 3.36 32.19
N LYS A 140 11.22 3.66 31.38
CA LYS A 140 9.85 3.15 31.56
C LYS A 140 9.36 2.50 30.26
N ALA A 141 8.70 1.34 30.38
CA ALA A 141 7.90 0.78 29.31
C ALA A 141 6.47 1.32 29.43
N SER A 142 5.90 1.74 28.30
CA SER A 142 4.51 2.19 28.22
C SER A 142 3.72 1.42 27.17
N SER A 143 2.39 1.41 27.34
CA SER A 143 1.46 0.96 26.33
C SER A 143 1.29 2.03 25.24
N THR A 144 0.69 1.65 24.14
CA THR A 144 0.35 2.55 23.01
C THR A 144 -0.88 3.43 23.27
N SER A 145 -1.27 3.65 24.54
CA SER A 145 -2.39 4.55 24.88
C SER A 145 -2.06 6.01 24.58
N SER A 146 -3.05 6.79 24.20
CA SER A 146 -2.91 8.20 23.80
C SER A 146 -2.28 9.11 24.89
N ASP A 147 -2.29 8.68 26.15
CA ASP A 147 -1.73 9.44 27.28
C ASP A 147 -0.31 9.02 27.68
N ALA A 148 0.27 8.05 26.95
CA ALA A 148 1.60 7.54 27.23
C ALA A 148 2.66 8.65 27.10
N GLY A 149 3.31 8.99 28.19
CA GLY A 149 4.48 9.88 28.19
C GLY A 149 4.23 11.38 28.01
N ARG A 150 2.98 11.84 27.90
CA ARG A 150 2.66 13.26 27.66
C ARG A 150 3.03 14.20 28.83
N SER A 151 3.24 13.68 30.02
CA SER A 151 3.44 14.48 31.23
C SER A 151 4.91 14.75 31.59
N GLU A 152 5.87 14.15 30.90
CA GLU A 152 7.30 14.23 31.26
C GLU A 152 8.15 14.60 30.04
N ALA A 153 9.15 15.48 30.24
CA ALA A 153 10.16 15.72 29.22
C ALA A 153 11.03 14.46 29.04
N LEU A 154 11.20 14.03 27.80
CA LEU A 154 11.95 12.83 27.46
C LEU A 154 13.35 13.17 26.96
N SER A 155 14.36 12.46 27.47
CA SER A 155 15.71 12.48 26.90
C SER A 155 15.83 11.56 25.69
N LEU A 156 15.11 10.44 25.70
CA LEU A 156 15.08 9.47 24.61
C LEU A 156 13.72 8.76 24.56
N LEU A 157 13.14 8.72 23.37
CA LEU A 157 12.01 7.86 23.03
C LEU A 157 12.50 6.70 22.16
N VAL A 158 12.21 5.47 22.57
CA VAL A 158 12.47 4.26 21.77
C VAL A 158 11.14 3.67 21.34
N ILE A 159 10.95 3.49 20.03
CA ILE A 159 9.77 2.86 19.46
C ILE A 159 10.22 1.57 18.78
N ASP A 160 10.01 0.43 19.45
CA ASP A 160 10.35 -0.90 18.89
C ASP A 160 9.16 -1.47 18.13
N GLU A 161 9.44 -2.12 17.01
CA GLU A 161 8.43 -2.63 16.04
C GLU A 161 7.47 -1.53 15.56
N ALA A 162 7.99 -0.34 15.27
CA ALA A 162 7.21 0.88 14.97
C ALA A 162 6.22 0.72 13.80
N ALA A 163 6.55 -0.06 12.76
CA ALA A 163 5.64 -0.33 11.64
C ALA A 163 4.39 -1.14 12.03
N HIS A 164 4.44 -1.82 13.18
CA HIS A 164 3.36 -2.67 13.69
C HIS A 164 2.57 -2.03 14.84
N VAL A 165 2.87 -0.78 15.19
CA VAL A 165 2.17 -0.04 16.25
C VAL A 165 0.94 0.66 15.66
N ASP A 166 -0.24 0.22 16.06
CA ASP A 166 -1.50 0.85 15.64
C ASP A 166 -1.63 2.27 16.20
N GLY A 167 -2.10 3.21 15.37
CA GLY A 167 -2.33 4.60 15.78
C GLY A 167 -1.05 5.38 16.13
N LEU A 168 0.12 4.93 15.70
CA LEU A 168 1.41 5.58 16.01
C LEU A 168 1.47 7.03 15.54
N GLU A 169 0.75 7.43 14.50
CA GLU A 169 0.69 8.82 14.02
C GLU A 169 0.07 9.75 15.07
N GLU A 170 -1.04 9.33 15.70
CA GLU A 170 -1.69 10.09 16.77
C GLU A 170 -0.84 10.13 18.04
N LEU A 171 -0.22 8.99 18.36
CA LEU A 171 0.69 8.88 19.51
C LEU A 171 1.92 9.76 19.32
N TRP A 172 2.53 9.77 18.13
CA TRP A 172 3.66 10.64 17.78
C TRP A 172 3.31 12.12 17.94
N THR A 173 2.14 12.53 17.47
CA THR A 173 1.66 13.91 17.63
C THR A 173 1.60 14.34 19.11
N GLY A 174 1.23 13.42 19.99
CA GLY A 174 1.20 13.66 21.45
C GLY A 174 2.58 13.61 22.12
N LEU A 175 3.51 12.80 21.61
CA LEU A 175 4.85 12.61 22.18
C LEU A 175 5.89 13.60 21.66
N TYR A 176 5.77 14.05 20.41
CA TYR A 176 6.75 14.96 19.81
C TYR A 176 7.05 16.21 20.66
N PRO A 177 6.05 16.87 21.28
CA PRO A 177 6.31 18.00 22.16
C PRO A 177 7.18 17.67 23.37
N THR A 178 7.16 16.44 23.88
CA THR A 178 7.97 16.01 25.05
C THR A 178 9.47 15.90 24.71
N LEU A 179 9.80 15.85 23.41
CA LEU A 179 11.16 15.85 22.89
C LEU A 179 11.69 17.27 22.58
N SER A 180 10.86 18.32 22.69
CA SER A 180 11.19 19.69 22.25
C SER A 180 12.41 20.30 22.98
N THR A 181 12.70 19.83 24.19
CA THR A 181 13.85 20.28 25.00
C THR A 181 15.19 19.63 24.62
N GLY A 182 15.29 19.04 23.42
CA GLY A 182 16.50 18.37 22.93
C GLY A 182 16.47 16.85 23.08
N GLY A 183 15.29 16.27 23.36
CA GLY A 183 15.10 14.83 23.40
C GLY A 183 15.31 14.17 22.02
N ARG A 184 15.69 12.89 22.04
CA ARG A 184 16.01 12.07 20.88
C ARG A 184 14.94 11.00 20.64
N CYS A 185 14.88 10.47 19.41
CA CYS A 185 14.02 9.34 19.08
C CYS A 185 14.78 8.27 18.31
N ILE A 186 14.56 7.01 18.66
CA ILE A 186 15.01 5.83 17.92
C ILE A 186 13.77 5.00 17.59
N ALA A 187 13.39 4.97 16.33
CA ALA A 187 12.30 4.15 15.81
C ALA A 187 12.88 2.99 14.99
N LEU A 188 12.55 1.75 15.34
CA LEU A 188 13.08 0.58 14.66
C LEU A 188 11.98 -0.44 14.36
N SER A 189 12.02 -1.05 13.16
CA SER A 189 11.03 -2.05 12.75
C SER A 189 11.50 -2.90 11.57
N THR A 190 10.91 -4.09 11.41
CA THR A 190 10.74 -4.71 10.10
C THR A 190 9.63 -3.96 9.34
N PRO A 191 9.58 -4.00 8.00
CA PRO A 191 8.50 -3.35 7.25
C PRO A 191 7.15 -4.06 7.51
N ASN A 192 6.06 -3.29 7.43
CA ASN A 192 4.70 -3.81 7.52
C ASN A 192 3.80 -3.10 6.52
N GLY A 193 4.06 -3.32 5.23
CA GLY A 193 3.37 -2.63 4.15
C GLY A 193 3.73 -1.16 4.04
N VAL A 194 3.07 -0.49 3.11
CA VAL A 194 3.25 0.93 2.82
C VAL A 194 2.19 1.78 3.55
N GLY A 195 2.42 3.09 3.71
CA GLY A 195 1.45 4.08 4.19
C GLY A 195 1.29 4.22 5.70
N ASN A 196 1.81 3.31 6.54
CA ASN A 196 1.85 3.51 7.99
C ASN A 196 2.89 4.60 8.38
N TRP A 197 2.80 5.09 9.62
CA TRP A 197 3.69 6.15 10.12
C TRP A 197 5.18 5.83 9.91
N PHE A 198 5.61 4.59 10.17
CA PHE A 198 7.01 4.19 10.03
C PHE A 198 7.48 4.24 8.58
N HIS A 199 6.66 3.75 7.63
CA HIS A 199 6.95 3.85 6.21
C HIS A 199 7.08 5.31 5.76
N GLN A 200 6.12 6.18 6.16
CA GLN A 200 6.14 7.61 5.79
C GLN A 200 7.40 8.31 6.33
N ILE A 201 7.73 8.10 7.62
CA ILE A 201 8.91 8.70 8.23
C ILE A 201 10.19 8.21 7.55
N TYR A 202 10.28 6.91 7.26
CA TYR A 202 11.44 6.33 6.61
C TYR A 202 11.63 6.87 5.18
N THR A 203 10.59 6.86 4.38
CA THR A 203 10.64 7.33 2.97
C THR A 203 10.93 8.84 2.89
N ASN A 204 10.28 9.64 3.73
CA ASN A 204 10.53 11.08 3.78
C ASN A 204 11.97 11.39 4.27
N SER A 205 12.53 10.54 5.13
CA SER A 205 13.93 10.65 5.55
C SER A 205 14.90 10.36 4.39
N GLU A 206 14.63 9.32 3.59
CA GLU A 206 15.43 9.03 2.38
C GLU A 206 15.37 10.18 1.36
N MET A 207 14.27 10.94 1.33
CA MET A 207 14.10 12.12 0.47
C MET A 207 14.61 13.42 1.11
N ASN A 208 15.12 13.39 2.34
CA ASN A 208 15.50 14.55 3.15
C ASN A 208 14.33 15.54 3.38
N GLU A 209 13.11 15.03 3.52
CA GLU A 209 11.91 15.83 3.77
C GLU A 209 11.51 15.89 5.25
N ASN A 210 12.26 15.25 6.14
CA ASN A 210 12.07 15.32 7.59
C ASN A 210 13.43 15.29 8.33
N ASP A 211 13.39 15.47 9.66
CA ASP A 211 14.59 15.53 10.53
C ASP A 211 15.11 14.13 10.95
N PHE A 212 14.57 13.04 10.45
CA PHE A 212 15.05 11.71 10.76
C PHE A 212 16.24 11.34 9.87
N TYR A 213 17.15 10.57 10.45
CA TYR A 213 18.22 9.86 9.73
C TYR A 213 17.77 8.42 9.50
N SER A 214 17.70 7.99 8.23
CA SER A 214 17.27 6.64 7.85
C SER A 214 18.43 5.67 7.74
N VAL A 215 18.26 4.49 8.35
CA VAL A 215 19.21 3.38 8.27
C VAL A 215 18.48 2.15 7.76
N LYS A 216 19.02 1.48 6.74
CA LYS A 216 18.52 0.19 6.23
C LYS A 216 19.50 -0.93 6.54
N LEU A 217 19.01 -1.97 7.21
CA LEU A 217 19.78 -3.13 7.61
C LEU A 217 19.05 -4.40 7.13
N SER A 218 19.35 -4.85 5.91
CA SER A 218 18.85 -6.12 5.36
C SER A 218 19.57 -7.32 5.99
N TRP A 219 19.16 -8.53 5.67
CA TRP A 219 19.69 -9.76 6.26
C TRP A 219 21.19 -9.95 6.02
N ASP A 220 21.69 -9.48 4.89
CA ASP A 220 23.06 -9.64 4.37
C ASP A 220 24.11 -8.76 5.06
N VAL A 221 23.69 -7.76 5.87
CA VAL A 221 24.63 -6.96 6.69
C VAL A 221 25.27 -7.78 7.81
N HIS A 222 24.69 -8.95 8.15
CA HIS A 222 25.18 -9.80 9.21
C HIS A 222 26.30 -10.72 8.68
N PRO A 223 27.54 -10.64 9.21
CA PRO A 223 28.71 -11.35 8.64
C PRO A 223 28.61 -12.89 8.69
N GLU A 224 27.71 -13.45 9.53
CA GLU A 224 27.48 -14.88 9.62
C GLU A 224 26.32 -15.37 8.74
N ARG A 225 25.77 -14.49 7.86
CA ARG A 225 24.65 -14.82 6.98
C ARG A 225 25.09 -14.69 5.53
N ASP A 226 25.27 -15.81 4.89
CA ASP A 226 25.57 -15.94 3.46
C ASP A 226 24.34 -16.42 2.68
N GLN A 227 24.51 -16.63 1.38
CA GLN A 227 23.47 -17.11 0.50
C GLN A 227 22.94 -18.50 0.91
N GLU A 228 23.81 -19.38 1.41
CA GLU A 228 23.41 -20.72 1.87
C GLU A 228 22.51 -20.62 3.12
N TRP A 229 22.87 -19.73 4.06
CA TRP A 229 22.02 -19.42 5.20
C TRP A 229 20.65 -18.89 4.75
N PHE A 230 20.63 -17.96 3.76
CA PHE A 230 19.39 -17.38 3.26
C PHE A 230 18.47 -18.43 2.63
N GLU A 231 19.00 -19.28 1.75
CA GLU A 231 18.24 -20.36 1.11
C GLU A 231 17.67 -21.35 2.11
N LYS A 232 18.43 -21.68 3.15
CA LYS A 232 18.00 -22.59 4.22
C LYS A 232 16.91 -21.97 5.09
N GLU A 233 17.07 -20.71 5.50
CA GLU A 233 16.13 -20.00 6.38
C GLU A 233 14.82 -19.73 5.65
N THR A 234 14.86 -19.38 4.37
CA THR A 234 13.69 -19.02 3.57
C THR A 234 12.89 -20.22 3.05
N LYS A 235 13.40 -21.44 3.14
CA LYS A 235 12.79 -22.65 2.58
C LYS A 235 11.33 -22.88 2.97
N ASN A 236 10.94 -22.45 4.17
CA ASN A 236 9.58 -22.60 4.70
C ASN A 236 8.84 -21.26 4.83
N MET A 237 9.36 -20.19 4.22
CA MET A 237 8.78 -18.86 4.26
C MET A 237 8.10 -18.53 2.93
N SER A 238 6.96 -17.85 3.00
CA SER A 238 6.34 -17.24 1.82
C SER A 238 7.17 -16.05 1.33
N ARG A 239 7.02 -15.68 0.04
CA ARG A 239 7.72 -14.53 -0.53
C ARG A 239 7.45 -13.24 0.27
N ARG A 240 6.20 -13.04 0.72
CA ARG A 240 5.82 -11.93 1.60
C ARG A 240 6.61 -11.94 2.92
N GLN A 241 6.73 -13.11 3.57
CA GLN A 241 7.50 -13.22 4.82
C GLN A 241 8.98 -12.94 4.61
N ILE A 242 9.56 -13.39 3.50
CA ILE A 242 10.95 -13.09 3.13
C ILE A 242 11.15 -11.59 2.96
N ALA A 243 10.29 -10.95 2.19
CA ALA A 243 10.31 -9.50 1.97
C ALA A 243 10.19 -8.70 3.26
N GLN A 244 9.29 -9.11 4.16
CA GLN A 244 9.04 -8.46 5.44
C GLN A 244 10.16 -8.70 6.45
N GLU A 245 10.58 -9.94 6.62
CA GLU A 245 11.43 -10.33 7.75
C GLU A 245 12.93 -10.24 7.43
N LEU A 246 13.31 -10.29 6.15
CA LEU A 246 14.70 -10.37 5.73
C LEU A 246 15.11 -9.25 4.76
N GLU A 247 14.33 -8.97 3.71
CA GLU A 247 14.74 -8.07 2.62
C GLU A 247 14.44 -6.60 2.88
N CYS A 248 13.71 -6.27 3.94
CA CYS A 248 13.32 -4.89 4.23
C CYS A 248 12.54 -4.22 3.10
N ASN A 249 11.58 -4.95 2.50
CA ASN A 249 10.78 -4.49 1.38
C ASN A 249 9.36 -4.12 1.83
N PHE A 250 9.03 -2.83 1.82
CA PHE A 250 7.70 -2.34 2.21
C PHE A 250 6.60 -2.80 1.26
N ASN A 251 6.85 -2.74 -0.05
CA ASN A 251 5.83 -3.03 -1.07
C ASN A 251 5.32 -4.48 -0.99
N MET A 252 6.21 -5.42 -0.70
CA MET A 252 5.88 -6.85 -0.65
C MET A 252 5.45 -7.32 0.74
N SER A 253 5.54 -6.51 1.77
CA SER A 253 5.24 -6.89 3.15
C SER A 253 3.78 -6.62 3.58
N GLY A 254 3.02 -5.82 2.82
CA GLY A 254 1.67 -5.37 3.14
C GLY A 254 0.55 -6.33 2.70
N GLU A 255 -0.68 -6.07 3.18
CA GLU A 255 -1.92 -6.70 2.70
C GLU A 255 -2.51 -5.90 1.53
N THR A 256 -1.74 -5.72 0.45
CA THR A 256 -2.21 -5.05 -0.74
C THR A 256 -3.23 -5.91 -1.49
N VAL A 257 -4.21 -5.27 -2.15
CA VAL A 257 -5.21 -5.95 -2.98
C VAL A 257 -4.54 -6.60 -4.19
N PHE A 258 -3.54 -5.93 -4.77
CA PHE A 258 -2.79 -6.42 -5.92
C PHE A 258 -1.53 -7.14 -5.47
N HIS A 259 -1.26 -8.32 -6.05
CA HIS A 259 -0.09 -9.11 -5.68
C HIS A 259 1.22 -8.41 -6.08
N ALA A 260 2.26 -8.59 -5.26
CA ALA A 260 3.55 -7.94 -5.47
C ALA A 260 4.20 -8.31 -6.81
N GLU A 261 4.09 -9.56 -7.23
CA GLU A 261 4.62 -10.04 -8.52
C GLU A 261 3.95 -9.33 -9.71
N ASP A 262 2.63 -9.11 -9.61
CA ASP A 262 1.87 -8.37 -10.63
C ASP A 262 2.26 -6.89 -10.63
N MET A 263 2.51 -6.31 -9.46
CA MET A 263 2.96 -4.94 -9.31
C MET A 263 4.38 -4.72 -9.88
N GLU A 264 5.30 -5.67 -9.71
CA GLU A 264 6.62 -5.64 -10.35
C GLU A 264 6.51 -5.67 -11.89
N LEU A 265 5.60 -6.50 -12.42
CA LEU A 265 5.34 -6.54 -13.85
C LEU A 265 4.79 -5.19 -14.35
N ILE A 266 3.77 -4.63 -13.68
CA ILE A 266 3.22 -3.33 -14.05
C ILE A 266 4.31 -2.26 -14.00
N GLU A 267 5.15 -2.25 -12.97
CA GLU A 267 6.25 -1.28 -12.84
C GLU A 267 7.19 -1.32 -14.06
N SER A 268 7.47 -2.51 -14.59
CA SER A 268 8.29 -2.68 -15.79
C SER A 268 7.64 -2.17 -17.08
N LEU A 269 6.31 -2.04 -17.10
CA LEU A 269 5.52 -1.56 -18.25
C LEU A 269 5.23 -0.04 -18.18
N LEU A 270 5.53 0.60 -17.05
CA LEU A 270 5.30 2.04 -16.89
C LEU A 270 6.10 2.84 -17.91
N CYS A 271 5.44 3.77 -18.56
CA CYS A 271 6.08 4.69 -19.48
C CYS A 271 5.48 6.10 -19.40
N GLU A 272 6.28 7.10 -19.72
CA GLU A 272 5.77 8.47 -19.83
C GLU A 272 4.73 8.59 -20.95
N PRO A 273 3.67 9.39 -20.75
CA PRO A 273 2.70 9.65 -21.79
C PRO A 273 3.35 10.37 -22.97
N LYS A 274 2.85 10.12 -24.18
CA LYS A 274 3.29 10.80 -25.41
C LYS A 274 3.19 12.32 -25.26
N TYR A 275 2.10 12.80 -24.63
CA TYR A 275 1.94 14.18 -24.21
C TYR A 275 0.93 14.31 -23.07
N LYS A 276 1.00 15.46 -22.38
CA LYS A 276 0.12 15.83 -21.27
C LYS A 276 -0.61 17.11 -21.67
N THR A 277 -1.93 17.10 -21.65
CA THR A 277 -2.79 18.21 -22.07
C THR A 277 -3.88 18.50 -21.03
N GLY A 278 -4.77 19.44 -21.34
CA GLY A 278 -5.81 19.90 -20.43
C GLY A 278 -5.30 20.89 -19.37
N PHE A 279 -6.21 21.36 -18.53
CA PHE A 279 -5.88 22.25 -17.42
C PHE A 279 -4.91 21.54 -16.46
N ASP A 280 -3.84 22.20 -16.05
CA ASP A 280 -2.75 21.65 -15.22
C ASP A 280 -2.12 20.34 -15.77
N ARG A 281 -2.20 20.12 -17.07
CA ARG A 281 -1.72 18.89 -17.72
C ARG A 281 -2.31 17.61 -17.11
N ASN A 282 -3.57 17.65 -16.75
CA ASN A 282 -4.27 16.58 -16.04
C ASN A 282 -4.64 15.39 -16.92
N LEU A 283 -4.76 15.58 -18.24
CA LEU A 283 -5.03 14.52 -19.22
C LEU A 283 -3.71 14.02 -19.81
N TRP A 284 -3.42 12.76 -19.54
CA TRP A 284 -2.24 12.06 -20.04
C TRP A 284 -2.62 11.13 -21.18
N ILE A 285 -1.95 11.22 -22.34
CA ILE A 285 -2.27 10.45 -23.54
C ILE A 285 -1.04 9.66 -23.99
N TRP A 286 -1.17 8.35 -24.07
CA TRP A 286 -0.17 7.41 -24.59
C TRP A 286 -0.42 7.07 -26.05
N GLU A 287 -1.70 6.99 -26.48
CA GLU A 287 -2.07 6.72 -27.86
C GLU A 287 -3.27 7.60 -28.26
N GLU A 288 -3.21 8.18 -29.45
CA GLU A 288 -4.30 8.96 -30.05
C GLU A 288 -5.36 8.04 -30.65
N TYR A 289 -6.53 8.61 -30.94
CA TYR A 289 -7.59 7.91 -31.63
C TYR A 289 -7.10 7.31 -32.95
N THR A 290 -7.40 6.05 -33.17
CA THR A 290 -7.12 5.34 -34.42
C THR A 290 -8.44 4.90 -35.04
N ALA A 291 -8.72 5.33 -36.29
CA ALA A 291 -9.94 4.98 -36.99
C ALA A 291 -10.04 3.44 -37.15
N GLY A 292 -11.23 2.90 -36.82
CA GLY A 292 -11.50 1.46 -36.88
C GLY A 292 -11.25 0.71 -35.58
N SER A 293 -10.63 1.34 -34.55
CA SER A 293 -10.55 0.79 -33.21
C SER A 293 -11.76 1.22 -32.37
N THR A 294 -12.14 0.38 -31.42
CA THR A 294 -13.24 0.62 -30.48
C THR A 294 -12.72 1.12 -29.15
N TYR A 295 -13.27 2.25 -28.69
CA TYR A 295 -12.87 2.86 -27.42
C TYR A 295 -14.04 2.90 -26.44
N MET A 296 -13.70 3.01 -25.17
CA MET A 296 -14.63 3.20 -24.05
C MET A 296 -13.96 4.07 -23.00
N ILE A 297 -14.70 5.01 -22.42
CA ILE A 297 -14.26 5.81 -21.27
C ILE A 297 -15.00 5.34 -20.04
N SER A 298 -14.26 5.08 -18.96
CA SER A 298 -14.81 4.79 -17.64
C SER A 298 -14.38 5.88 -16.67
N ALA A 299 -15.32 6.46 -15.94
CA ALA A 299 -15.11 7.64 -15.09
C ALA A 299 -15.68 7.45 -13.69
N ASP A 300 -14.91 7.94 -12.71
CA ASP A 300 -15.29 8.16 -11.33
C ASP A 300 -15.39 9.66 -11.05
N VAL A 301 -16.42 10.09 -10.29
CA VAL A 301 -16.80 11.50 -10.16
C VAL A 301 -16.69 11.99 -8.73
N ALA A 302 -15.87 13.01 -8.50
CA ALA A 302 -15.77 13.74 -7.24
C ALA A 302 -16.43 15.13 -7.29
N ARG A 303 -16.65 15.72 -6.12
CA ARG A 303 -17.25 17.08 -6.01
C ARG A 303 -16.36 18.21 -6.54
N GLY A 304 -15.04 18.00 -6.53
CA GLY A 304 -14.06 19.02 -6.91
C GLY A 304 -13.60 19.94 -5.78
N ASP A 305 -14.26 19.93 -4.63
CA ASP A 305 -13.96 20.77 -3.45
C ASP A 305 -13.30 20.00 -2.28
N GLY A 306 -13.21 18.68 -2.41
CA GLY A 306 -12.69 17.76 -1.39
C GLY A 306 -11.27 17.27 -1.65
N GLN A 307 -10.93 16.15 -1.00
CA GLN A 307 -9.66 15.45 -1.20
C GLN A 307 -9.69 14.54 -2.44
N ASP A 308 -10.85 14.04 -2.82
CA ASP A 308 -11.05 13.11 -3.93
C ASP A 308 -10.94 13.78 -5.30
N TYR A 309 -10.58 12.99 -6.31
CA TYR A 309 -10.40 13.46 -7.67
C TYR A 309 -11.48 12.90 -8.60
N SER A 310 -11.92 13.70 -9.56
CA SER A 310 -12.62 13.18 -10.73
C SER A 310 -11.59 12.58 -11.68
N THR A 311 -11.82 11.34 -12.07
CA THR A 311 -10.87 10.54 -12.88
C THR A 311 -11.57 9.83 -14.01
N PHE A 312 -10.85 9.58 -15.11
CA PHE A 312 -11.30 8.64 -16.11
C PHE A 312 -10.13 7.95 -16.83
N HIS A 313 -10.43 6.79 -17.38
CA HIS A 313 -9.53 6.05 -18.29
C HIS A 313 -10.19 5.85 -19.64
N VAL A 314 -9.40 5.99 -20.71
CA VAL A 314 -9.79 5.62 -22.06
C VAL A 314 -9.21 4.25 -22.37
N PHE A 315 -10.09 3.28 -22.63
CA PHE A 315 -9.73 1.91 -22.97
C PHE A 315 -9.82 1.72 -24.49
N LYS A 316 -8.78 1.12 -25.08
CA LYS A 316 -8.81 0.53 -26.41
C LYS A 316 -9.19 -0.94 -26.26
N LEU A 317 -10.42 -1.30 -26.66
CA LEU A 317 -11.03 -2.56 -26.26
C LEU A 317 -10.33 -3.79 -26.88
N GLU A 318 -9.92 -3.71 -28.15
CA GLU A 318 -9.25 -4.80 -28.86
C GLU A 318 -7.91 -5.18 -28.24
N ALA A 319 -7.15 -4.18 -27.80
CA ALA A 319 -5.83 -4.38 -27.19
C ALA A 319 -5.91 -4.57 -25.66
N SER A 320 -7.08 -4.35 -25.04
CA SER A 320 -7.24 -4.31 -23.58
C SER A 320 -6.23 -3.37 -22.90
N GLU A 321 -6.07 -2.18 -23.45
CA GLU A 321 -5.04 -1.22 -23.07
C GLU A 321 -5.65 0.11 -22.66
N ILE A 322 -5.05 0.76 -21.64
CA ILE A 322 -5.39 2.13 -21.27
C ILE A 322 -4.52 3.07 -22.10
N VAL A 323 -5.18 3.85 -22.96
CA VAL A 323 -4.51 4.76 -23.92
C VAL A 323 -4.51 6.22 -23.48
N ALA A 324 -5.41 6.62 -22.57
CA ALA A 324 -5.40 7.93 -21.95
C ALA A 324 -5.97 7.87 -20.52
N GLU A 325 -5.58 8.82 -19.70
CA GLU A 325 -5.96 8.92 -18.28
C GLU A 325 -6.10 10.38 -17.88
N TYR A 326 -7.18 10.69 -17.19
CA TYR A 326 -7.42 12.01 -16.58
C TYR A 326 -7.49 11.87 -15.05
N LYS A 327 -6.90 12.83 -14.34
CA LYS A 327 -7.04 13.00 -12.89
C LYS A 327 -7.03 14.48 -12.54
N GLY A 328 -8.13 15.00 -12.00
CA GLY A 328 -8.26 16.43 -11.67
C GLY A 328 -9.35 16.71 -10.64
N LYS A 329 -9.52 17.98 -10.29
CA LYS A 329 -10.55 18.44 -9.33
C LYS A 329 -11.48 19.50 -9.99
N PRO A 330 -12.05 19.23 -11.16
CA PRO A 330 -13.05 20.11 -11.75
C PRO A 330 -14.37 20.02 -10.99
N THR A 331 -15.22 21.04 -11.10
CA THR A 331 -16.62 20.92 -10.71
C THR A 331 -17.34 19.90 -11.61
N PRO A 332 -18.41 19.26 -11.16
CA PRO A 332 -19.12 18.21 -11.93
C PRO A 332 -19.57 18.67 -13.31
N ASP A 333 -19.99 19.93 -13.44
CA ASP A 333 -20.40 20.52 -14.71
C ASP A 333 -19.22 20.67 -15.71
N ILE A 334 -18.06 21.10 -15.23
CA ILE A 334 -16.82 21.16 -16.03
C ILE A 334 -16.35 19.74 -16.37
N PHE A 335 -16.46 18.79 -15.44
CA PHE A 335 -16.08 17.40 -15.71
C PHE A 335 -16.95 16.77 -16.79
N ALA A 336 -18.27 17.07 -16.82
CA ALA A 336 -19.14 16.64 -17.90
C ALA A 336 -18.67 17.18 -19.27
N ASP A 337 -18.20 18.43 -19.31
CA ASP A 337 -17.67 19.03 -20.53
C ASP A 337 -16.37 18.34 -21.00
N ILE A 338 -15.48 18.01 -20.04
CA ILE A 338 -14.23 17.28 -20.31
C ILE A 338 -14.56 15.88 -20.86
N LEU A 339 -15.49 15.15 -20.23
CA LEU A 339 -15.92 13.81 -20.68
C LEU A 339 -16.57 13.85 -22.07
N PHE A 340 -17.40 14.86 -22.33
CA PHE A 340 -18.03 15.05 -23.62
C PHE A 340 -16.98 15.23 -24.73
N GLN A 341 -15.99 16.11 -24.50
CA GLN A 341 -14.92 16.36 -25.47
C GLN A 341 -14.04 15.11 -25.66
N ALA A 342 -13.61 14.46 -24.57
CA ALA A 342 -12.82 13.24 -24.65
C ALA A 342 -13.58 12.14 -25.41
N GLY A 343 -14.88 11.97 -25.14
CA GLY A 343 -15.71 11.00 -25.85
C GLY A 343 -15.79 11.28 -27.35
N LYS A 344 -15.88 12.55 -27.75
CA LYS A 344 -15.85 13.00 -29.14
C LYS A 344 -14.50 12.74 -29.80
N GLU A 345 -13.40 13.08 -29.13
CA GLU A 345 -12.03 12.85 -29.61
C GLU A 345 -11.74 11.37 -29.86
N PHE A 346 -12.31 10.49 -29.05
CA PHE A 346 -12.19 9.04 -29.21
C PHE A 346 -13.35 8.39 -29.99
N GLY A 347 -13.95 9.13 -30.93
CA GLY A 347 -14.89 8.62 -31.96
C GLY A 347 -16.30 8.34 -31.43
N ASP A 348 -16.85 9.20 -30.58
CA ASP A 348 -18.13 9.04 -29.91
C ASP A 348 -18.20 7.71 -29.12
N CYS A 349 -17.12 7.38 -28.44
CA CYS A 349 -16.96 6.15 -27.71
C CYS A 349 -17.99 6.02 -26.56
N MET A 350 -18.20 4.81 -26.05
CA MET A 350 -19.08 4.59 -24.91
C MET A 350 -18.55 5.29 -23.67
N LEU A 351 -19.39 6.11 -23.01
CA LEU A 351 -19.11 6.73 -21.72
C LEU A 351 -19.78 5.94 -20.60
N VAL A 352 -18.97 5.37 -19.70
CA VAL A 352 -19.40 4.71 -18.47
C VAL A 352 -19.05 5.63 -17.31
N VAL A 353 -20.04 6.29 -16.74
CA VAL A 353 -19.84 7.24 -15.63
C VAL A 353 -20.44 6.65 -14.37
N GLU A 354 -19.71 6.69 -13.25
CA GLU A 354 -20.28 6.32 -11.96
C GLU A 354 -21.43 7.26 -11.60
N ASN A 355 -22.60 6.69 -11.26
CA ASN A 355 -23.82 7.47 -11.00
C ASN A 355 -24.13 7.75 -9.53
N ASN A 356 -23.15 7.52 -8.64
CA ASN A 356 -23.31 7.82 -7.24
C ASN A 356 -23.37 9.34 -7.01
N SER A 357 -24.30 9.75 -6.09
CA SER A 357 -24.34 11.11 -5.52
C SER A 357 -24.08 12.24 -6.53
N VAL A 358 -22.83 12.58 -6.77
CA VAL A 358 -22.39 13.69 -7.64
C VAL A 358 -22.42 13.32 -9.12
N GLY A 359 -22.21 12.06 -9.46
CA GLY A 359 -22.19 11.54 -10.83
C GLY A 359 -23.50 11.76 -11.60
N TRP A 360 -24.65 11.82 -10.87
CA TRP A 360 -25.94 12.18 -11.45
C TRP A 360 -25.93 13.54 -12.14
N GLY A 361 -25.24 14.53 -11.57
CA GLY A 361 -25.13 15.86 -12.18
C GLY A 361 -24.33 15.83 -13.49
N VAL A 362 -23.28 15.02 -13.56
CA VAL A 362 -22.48 14.82 -14.76
C VAL A 362 -23.31 14.11 -15.84
N LEU A 363 -24.01 13.03 -15.49
CA LEU A 363 -24.86 12.27 -16.40
C LEU A 363 -25.99 13.11 -16.97
N SER A 364 -26.73 13.86 -16.13
CA SER A 364 -27.80 14.74 -16.59
C SER A 364 -27.29 15.76 -17.62
N LYS A 365 -26.10 16.33 -17.40
CA LYS A 365 -25.51 17.28 -18.35
C LYS A 365 -25.08 16.63 -19.66
N LEU A 366 -24.60 15.39 -19.63
CA LEU A 366 -24.27 14.61 -20.82
C LEU A 366 -25.53 14.24 -21.61
N GLU A 367 -26.64 13.92 -20.93
CA GLU A 367 -27.96 13.67 -21.56
C GLU A 367 -28.53 14.95 -22.17
N GLU A 368 -28.49 16.11 -21.48
CA GLU A 368 -28.90 17.43 -21.99
C GLU A 368 -28.13 17.78 -23.28
N ARG A 369 -26.87 17.42 -23.37
CA ARG A 369 -26.03 17.59 -24.57
C ARG A 369 -26.24 16.54 -25.64
N ALA A 370 -27.14 15.59 -25.41
CA ALA A 370 -27.45 14.48 -26.31
C ALA A 370 -26.17 13.70 -26.70
N TYR A 371 -25.31 13.35 -25.70
CA TYR A 371 -24.16 12.49 -26.01
C TYR A 371 -24.66 11.12 -26.52
N PRO A 372 -24.17 10.65 -27.70
CA PRO A 372 -24.84 9.57 -28.40
C PRO A 372 -24.66 8.17 -27.80
N ASN A 373 -23.65 7.97 -26.96
CA ASN A 373 -23.22 6.64 -26.51
C ASN A 373 -22.95 6.56 -25.01
N LEU A 374 -23.98 6.89 -24.20
CA LEU A 374 -23.93 6.70 -22.75
C LEU A 374 -24.21 5.24 -22.38
N TYR A 375 -23.53 4.77 -21.34
CA TYR A 375 -23.82 3.50 -20.70
C TYR A 375 -25.04 3.61 -19.79
N TYR A 376 -25.94 2.64 -19.89
CA TYR A 376 -27.12 2.53 -19.02
C TYR A 376 -27.11 1.18 -18.31
N SER A 377 -27.29 1.19 -17.01
CA SER A 377 -27.46 0.00 -16.18
C SER A 377 -28.92 -0.29 -15.89
N ARG A 378 -29.27 -1.55 -15.69
CA ARG A 378 -30.62 -1.96 -15.28
C ARG A 378 -30.63 -2.21 -13.78
N LYS A 379 -31.52 -1.52 -13.06
CA LYS A 379 -31.76 -1.79 -11.64
C LYS A 379 -32.55 -3.09 -11.53
N SER A 380 -31.86 -4.21 -11.34
CA SER A 380 -32.50 -5.47 -11.02
C SER A 380 -32.75 -5.55 -9.51
N THR A 381 -33.97 -5.98 -9.14
CA THR A 381 -34.32 -6.18 -7.73
C THR A 381 -33.72 -7.45 -7.13
N HIS A 382 -33.20 -8.36 -7.94
CA HIS A 382 -32.71 -9.69 -7.52
C HIS A 382 -31.36 -10.13 -8.09
N GLU A 383 -30.83 -9.46 -9.11
CA GLU A 383 -29.56 -9.81 -9.72
C GLU A 383 -28.52 -8.70 -9.48
N HIS A 384 -27.31 -9.11 -9.10
CA HIS A 384 -26.21 -8.19 -8.81
C HIS A 384 -25.41 -7.78 -10.07
N VAL A 385 -25.92 -8.14 -11.26
CA VAL A 385 -25.29 -7.87 -12.54
C VAL A 385 -26.09 -6.81 -13.29
N GLU A 386 -25.44 -5.68 -13.56
CA GLU A 386 -25.99 -4.64 -14.41
C GLU A 386 -25.75 -5.01 -15.88
N THR A 387 -26.81 -4.98 -16.67
CA THR A 387 -26.76 -5.32 -18.09
C THR A 387 -27.05 -4.07 -18.93
N TYR A 388 -26.21 -3.79 -19.91
CA TYR A 388 -26.45 -2.71 -20.88
C TYR A 388 -27.69 -3.01 -21.71
N GLN A 389 -28.65 -2.07 -21.76
CA GLN A 389 -29.80 -2.11 -22.65
C GLN A 389 -30.10 -0.72 -23.22
N ALA A 390 -30.15 -0.62 -24.53
CA ALA A 390 -30.40 0.61 -25.26
C ALA A 390 -31.86 1.07 -25.24
N GLU A 391 -32.82 0.24 -24.82
CA GLU A 391 -34.25 0.57 -24.89
C GLU A 391 -35.01 0.02 -23.67
N THR A 392 -35.86 0.88 -23.10
CA THR A 392 -37.04 0.65 -22.27
C THR A 392 -36.99 0.97 -20.78
N THR A 393 -38.17 1.25 -20.24
CA THR A 393 -38.51 1.60 -18.86
C THR A 393 -37.75 0.79 -17.78
N GLY A 394 -36.99 1.47 -16.95
CA GLY A 394 -36.28 0.90 -15.78
C GLY A 394 -34.75 0.84 -15.90
N VAL A 395 -34.17 1.49 -16.90
CA VAL A 395 -32.72 1.68 -17.01
C VAL A 395 -32.28 2.99 -16.38
N ILE A 396 -31.10 2.99 -15.82
CA ILE A 396 -30.51 4.14 -15.13
C ILE A 396 -29.21 4.49 -15.87
N PRO A 397 -28.99 5.79 -16.21
CA PRO A 397 -27.74 6.18 -16.83
C PRO A 397 -26.56 5.96 -15.88
N GLY A 398 -25.43 5.51 -16.43
CA GLY A 398 -24.22 5.27 -15.69
C GLY A 398 -24.14 3.93 -14.97
N PHE A 399 -23.05 3.74 -14.25
CA PHE A 399 -22.74 2.55 -13.45
C PHE A 399 -22.94 2.82 -11.96
N THR A 400 -23.68 1.96 -11.25
CA THR A 400 -23.96 2.13 -9.81
C THR A 400 -22.94 1.35 -8.97
N THR A 401 -22.07 2.08 -8.28
CA THR A 401 -21.18 1.49 -7.27
C THR A 401 -21.89 1.40 -5.92
N SER A 402 -21.87 0.24 -5.33
CA SER A 402 -22.47 -0.06 -4.02
C SER A 402 -21.52 -0.90 -3.17
N SER A 403 -21.86 -1.10 -1.90
CA SER A 403 -21.10 -2.02 -1.03
C SER A 403 -21.02 -3.46 -1.57
N LYS A 404 -21.90 -3.84 -2.50
CA LYS A 404 -21.93 -5.15 -3.15
C LYS A 404 -21.16 -5.16 -4.48
N THR A 405 -21.31 -4.14 -5.31
CA THR A 405 -20.70 -4.07 -6.64
C THR A 405 -19.23 -3.64 -6.58
N ARG A 406 -18.84 -2.79 -5.63
CA ARG A 406 -17.44 -2.35 -5.47
C ARG A 406 -16.45 -3.52 -5.30
N PRO A 407 -16.66 -4.51 -4.41
CA PRO A 407 -15.76 -5.66 -4.34
C PRO A 407 -15.69 -6.47 -5.64
N LEU A 408 -16.81 -6.58 -6.39
CA LEU A 408 -16.86 -7.33 -7.64
C LEU A 408 -16.03 -6.67 -8.75
N VAL A 409 -16.16 -5.35 -8.93
CA VAL A 409 -15.36 -4.63 -9.95
C VAL A 409 -13.87 -4.66 -9.63
N ILE A 410 -13.51 -4.56 -8.34
CA ILE A 410 -12.12 -4.65 -7.88
C ILE A 410 -11.56 -6.06 -8.10
N SER A 411 -12.32 -7.11 -7.75
CA SER A 411 -11.91 -8.50 -8.03
C SER A 411 -11.72 -8.75 -9.52
N LYS A 412 -12.53 -8.11 -10.37
CA LYS A 412 -12.36 -8.21 -11.83
C LYS A 412 -11.08 -7.53 -12.31
N LEU A 413 -10.77 -6.35 -11.78
CA LEU A 413 -9.51 -5.67 -12.09
C LEU A 413 -8.30 -6.52 -11.63
N GLU A 414 -8.34 -7.07 -10.41
CA GLU A 414 -7.30 -7.96 -9.88
C GLU A 414 -7.14 -9.21 -10.77
N GLU A 415 -8.24 -9.84 -11.19
CA GLU A 415 -8.23 -10.98 -12.10
C GLU A 415 -7.55 -10.65 -13.44
N LEU A 416 -7.88 -9.52 -14.05
CA LEU A 416 -7.31 -9.10 -15.34
C LEU A 416 -5.81 -8.79 -15.21
N ILE A 417 -5.40 -8.20 -14.12
CA ILE A 417 -3.97 -7.91 -13.83
C ILE A 417 -3.21 -9.23 -13.63
N ARG A 418 -3.69 -10.12 -12.76
CA ARG A 418 -3.08 -11.43 -12.49
C ARG A 418 -2.94 -12.27 -13.75
N ASN A 419 -3.93 -12.22 -14.63
CA ASN A 419 -3.91 -12.95 -15.91
C ASN A 419 -3.21 -12.19 -17.04
N LYS A 420 -2.64 -10.99 -16.77
CA LYS A 420 -1.94 -10.14 -17.76
C LYS A 420 -2.82 -9.75 -18.95
N LEU A 421 -4.11 -9.55 -18.70
CA LEU A 421 -5.13 -9.24 -19.70
C LEU A 421 -5.44 -7.74 -19.81
N ILE A 422 -4.72 -6.90 -19.07
CA ILE A 422 -4.80 -5.45 -19.16
C ILE A 422 -3.39 -4.85 -19.12
N ASN A 423 -3.15 -3.86 -19.97
CA ASN A 423 -1.88 -3.14 -20.01
C ASN A 423 -2.04 -1.77 -19.34
N ILE A 424 -1.33 -1.59 -18.21
CA ILE A 424 -1.32 -0.37 -17.38
C ILE A 424 0.01 0.34 -17.57
N LYS A 425 -0.03 1.56 -18.11
CA LYS A 425 1.15 2.40 -18.38
C LYS A 425 1.31 3.55 -17.38
N SER A 426 0.24 3.87 -16.63
CA SER A 426 0.17 5.05 -15.78
C SER A 426 0.91 4.85 -14.45
N ARG A 427 1.89 5.73 -14.19
CA ARG A 427 2.53 5.84 -12.88
C ARG A 427 1.56 6.34 -11.80
N ARG A 428 0.56 7.17 -12.14
CA ARG A 428 -0.43 7.68 -11.17
C ARG A 428 -1.32 6.54 -10.68
N LEU A 429 -1.87 5.73 -11.60
CA LEU A 429 -2.66 4.54 -11.25
C LEU A 429 -1.82 3.53 -10.45
N TYR A 430 -0.59 3.25 -10.89
CA TYR A 430 0.33 2.37 -10.17
C TYR A 430 0.58 2.83 -8.72
N ASN A 431 0.75 4.13 -8.49
CA ASN A 431 0.97 4.66 -7.14
C ASN A 431 -0.27 4.50 -6.25
N GLU A 432 -1.49 4.67 -6.77
CA GLU A 432 -2.71 4.35 -6.03
C GLU A 432 -2.81 2.85 -5.71
N MET A 433 -2.49 1.99 -6.66
CA MET A 433 -2.51 0.53 -6.47
C MET A 433 -1.56 0.06 -5.35
N LYS A 434 -0.40 0.71 -5.18
CA LYS A 434 0.55 0.40 -4.08
C LYS A 434 -0.04 0.65 -2.69
N THR A 435 -0.95 1.60 -2.57
CA THR A 435 -1.56 2.01 -1.31
C THR A 435 -3.00 1.48 -1.13
N PHE A 436 -3.43 0.60 -2.03
CA PHE A 436 -4.76 -0.01 -1.98
C PHE A 436 -4.72 -1.36 -1.28
N ILE A 437 -5.36 -1.45 -0.12
CA ILE A 437 -5.22 -2.57 0.82
C ILE A 437 -6.56 -3.20 1.18
N TRP A 438 -6.51 -4.43 1.68
CA TRP A 438 -7.62 -5.04 2.40
C TRP A 438 -7.63 -4.53 3.84
N ASP A 439 -8.62 -3.72 4.20
CA ASP A 439 -8.85 -3.28 5.57
C ASP A 439 -10.21 -3.83 6.06
N ASN A 440 -10.16 -4.64 7.12
CA ASN A 440 -11.36 -5.31 7.68
C ASN A 440 -12.20 -6.05 6.61
N GLY A 441 -11.53 -6.68 5.64
CA GLY A 441 -12.18 -7.42 4.55
C GLY A 441 -12.80 -6.54 3.45
N LYS A 442 -12.51 -5.24 3.45
CA LYS A 442 -12.94 -4.29 2.41
C LYS A 442 -11.72 -3.73 1.68
N PRO A 443 -11.74 -3.70 0.34
CA PRO A 443 -10.67 -3.09 -0.44
C PRO A 443 -10.86 -1.57 -0.44
N GLN A 444 -9.85 -0.83 0.04
CA GLN A 444 -9.86 0.62 0.14
C GLN A 444 -8.46 1.22 0.11
N ALA A 445 -8.37 2.50 -0.24
CA ALA A 445 -7.14 3.24 -0.10
C ALA A 445 -6.74 3.39 1.37
N MET A 446 -5.45 3.40 1.65
CA MET A 446 -4.92 3.75 2.97
C MET A 446 -5.32 5.17 3.35
N LYS A 447 -5.37 5.47 4.66
CA LYS A 447 -5.65 6.83 5.16
C LYS A 447 -4.75 7.85 4.46
N LYS A 448 -5.35 8.97 4.01
CA LYS A 448 -4.70 10.06 3.25
C LYS A 448 -4.26 9.69 1.80
N HIS A 449 -4.65 8.54 1.31
CA HIS A 449 -4.47 8.15 -0.08
C HIS A 449 -5.81 8.06 -0.79
N ASN A 450 -5.78 8.15 -2.12
CA ASN A 450 -6.96 8.11 -2.97
C ASN A 450 -7.01 6.78 -3.74
N ASP A 451 -8.22 6.37 -4.15
CA ASP A 451 -8.45 5.21 -5.01
C ASP A 451 -9.32 5.51 -6.24
N ASP A 452 -9.47 6.79 -6.56
CA ASP A 452 -10.35 7.28 -7.64
C ASP A 452 -9.95 6.70 -9.02
N LEU A 453 -8.64 6.66 -9.33
CA LEU A 453 -8.15 6.03 -10.56
C LEU A 453 -8.39 4.51 -10.57
N ILE A 454 -8.25 3.86 -9.42
CA ILE A 454 -8.51 2.42 -9.30
C ILE A 454 -9.99 2.13 -9.56
N ILE A 455 -10.90 2.91 -8.99
CA ILE A 455 -12.34 2.71 -9.15
C ILE A 455 -12.76 2.95 -10.60
N ALA A 456 -12.33 4.05 -11.22
CA ALA A 456 -12.56 4.30 -12.63
C ALA A 456 -12.04 3.16 -13.52
N CYS A 457 -10.83 2.67 -13.25
CA CYS A 457 -10.25 1.54 -13.97
C CYS A 457 -11.05 0.24 -13.76
N ALA A 458 -11.43 -0.07 -12.53
CA ALA A 458 -12.17 -1.28 -12.17
C ALA A 458 -13.57 -1.33 -12.82
N ILE A 459 -14.29 -0.20 -12.84
CA ILE A 459 -15.56 -0.08 -13.55
C ILE A 459 -15.37 -0.35 -15.04
N GLY A 460 -14.33 0.23 -15.66
CA GLY A 460 -14.02 0.00 -17.07
C GLY A 460 -13.70 -1.46 -17.38
N CYS A 461 -12.92 -2.11 -16.52
CA CYS A 461 -12.61 -3.53 -16.63
C CYS A 461 -13.87 -4.42 -16.55
N TRP A 462 -14.81 -4.07 -15.68
CA TRP A 462 -16.08 -4.79 -15.53
C TRP A 462 -16.97 -4.65 -16.77
N VAL A 463 -17.09 -3.45 -17.32
CA VAL A 463 -18.00 -3.16 -18.45
C VAL A 463 -17.40 -3.55 -19.79
N LYS A 464 -16.07 -3.67 -19.89
CA LYS A 464 -15.33 -3.93 -21.15
C LYS A 464 -15.91 -5.08 -21.99
N GLU A 465 -16.20 -6.20 -21.38
CA GLU A 465 -16.72 -7.37 -22.11
C GLU A 465 -18.09 -7.10 -22.73
N THR A 466 -18.96 -6.41 -21.99
CA THR A 466 -20.28 -6.02 -22.47
C THR A 466 -20.17 -5.03 -23.64
N ALA A 467 -19.36 -4.00 -23.51
CA ALA A 467 -19.14 -3.00 -24.56
C ALA A 467 -18.56 -3.62 -25.85
N PHE A 468 -17.57 -4.48 -25.72
CA PHE A 468 -16.94 -5.16 -26.85
C PHE A 468 -17.92 -6.06 -27.58
N THR A 469 -18.69 -6.88 -26.86
CA THR A 469 -19.68 -7.79 -27.44
C THR A 469 -20.78 -7.05 -28.20
N ILE A 470 -21.24 -5.90 -27.66
CA ILE A 470 -22.26 -5.07 -28.30
C ILE A 470 -21.73 -4.48 -29.62
N ASN A 471 -20.52 -3.92 -29.59
CA ASN A 471 -19.91 -3.33 -30.78
C ASN A 471 -19.63 -4.37 -31.87
N GLN A 472 -19.17 -5.55 -31.53
CA GLN A 472 -19.00 -6.65 -32.50
C GLN A 472 -20.32 -7.03 -33.14
N ARG A 473 -21.39 -7.20 -32.35
CA ARG A 473 -22.73 -7.47 -32.87
C ARG A 473 -23.22 -6.36 -33.80
N ALA A 474 -23.03 -5.09 -33.43
CA ALA A 474 -23.42 -3.96 -34.28
C ALA A 474 -22.67 -3.94 -35.62
N VAL A 475 -21.38 -4.26 -35.62
CA VAL A 475 -20.57 -4.37 -36.85
C VAL A 475 -21.04 -5.55 -37.71
N GLU A 476 -21.33 -6.70 -37.10
CA GLU A 476 -21.89 -7.87 -37.81
C GLU A 476 -23.25 -7.57 -38.41
N TYR A 477 -24.15 -6.90 -37.68
CA TYR A 477 -25.45 -6.45 -38.22
C TYR A 477 -25.29 -5.47 -39.38
N LYS A 478 -24.39 -4.48 -39.28
CA LYS A 478 -24.10 -3.55 -40.39
C LYS A 478 -23.53 -4.28 -41.60
N LYS A 479 -22.62 -5.22 -41.42
CA LYS A 479 -22.06 -6.05 -42.50
C LYS A 479 -23.15 -6.91 -43.14
N ALA A 480 -23.98 -7.59 -42.33
CA ALA A 480 -25.08 -8.39 -42.82
C ALA A 480 -26.10 -7.56 -43.62
N PHE A 481 -26.45 -6.36 -43.12
CA PHE A 481 -27.34 -5.42 -43.78
C PHE A 481 -26.77 -4.93 -45.11
N LEU A 482 -25.50 -4.51 -45.14
CA LEU A 482 -24.84 -4.09 -46.39
C LEU A 482 -24.75 -5.26 -47.41
N THR A 483 -24.44 -6.45 -46.94
CA THR A 483 -24.40 -7.65 -47.82
C THR A 483 -25.78 -7.97 -48.37
N SER A 484 -26.86 -7.80 -47.60
CA SER A 484 -28.24 -8.00 -48.08
C SER A 484 -28.66 -6.94 -49.10
N MET A 485 -28.15 -5.70 -48.98
CA MET A 485 -28.42 -4.62 -49.94
C MET A 485 -27.64 -4.77 -51.26
N THR A 486 -26.48 -5.40 -51.22
CA THR A 486 -25.62 -5.57 -52.41
C THR A 486 -25.87 -6.88 -53.14
N SER A 487 -26.69 -7.79 -52.60
CA SER A 487 -27.06 -9.05 -53.24
C SER A 487 -28.10 -8.82 -54.29
N THR A 488 -27.74 -9.01 -55.55
CA THR A 488 -28.64 -8.98 -56.71
C THR A 488 -29.23 -10.35 -57.04
N SER A 489 -28.96 -11.39 -56.26
CA SER A 489 -29.48 -12.74 -56.50
C SER A 489 -30.70 -13.00 -55.62
N THR A 490 -31.74 -13.58 -56.28
CA THR A 490 -32.97 -14.04 -55.63
C THR A 490 -32.81 -15.31 -54.81
N GLU A 491 -31.59 -15.83 -54.67
CA GLU A 491 -31.30 -16.95 -53.82
C GLU A 491 -30.83 -16.42 -52.42
N LEU A 492 -31.61 -16.72 -51.39
CA LEU A 492 -31.26 -16.49 -50.00
C LEU A 492 -29.94 -17.18 -49.68
N ASN A 493 -28.91 -16.39 -49.49
CA ASN A 493 -27.59 -16.87 -49.11
C ASN A 493 -27.69 -17.46 -47.70
N THR A 494 -27.68 -18.78 -47.58
CA THR A 494 -27.81 -19.53 -46.31
C THR A 494 -26.56 -19.44 -45.42
N SER A 495 -25.55 -18.65 -45.81
CA SER A 495 -24.30 -18.48 -45.08
C SER A 495 -24.29 -17.31 -44.08
N ILE A 496 -25.41 -16.62 -43.87
CA ILE A 496 -25.49 -15.55 -42.84
C ILE A 496 -25.81 -16.18 -41.48
N PRO A 497 -24.90 -16.15 -40.53
CA PRO A 497 -25.19 -16.65 -39.17
C PRO A 497 -26.35 -15.85 -38.57
N GLY A 498 -27.40 -16.53 -38.14
CA GLY A 498 -28.56 -15.93 -37.47
C GLY A 498 -29.77 -15.68 -38.33
N MET A 499 -29.70 -15.75 -39.68
CA MET A 499 -30.86 -15.84 -40.55
C MET A 499 -31.27 -17.31 -40.71
N LEU A 500 -32.13 -17.78 -39.86
CA LEU A 500 -32.86 -19.03 -40.08
C LEU A 500 -33.67 -18.87 -41.36
N ALA A 501 -33.16 -19.47 -42.47
CA ALA A 501 -33.97 -19.71 -43.64
C ALA A 501 -35.14 -20.59 -43.20
N TYR A 502 -36.33 -19.98 -43.08
CA TYR A 502 -37.57 -20.70 -42.83
C TYR A 502 -37.86 -21.60 -44.01
N LYS A 503 -37.25 -22.78 -44.03
CA LYS A 503 -37.69 -23.84 -44.91
C LYS A 503 -39.02 -24.38 -44.36
N LYS A 504 -40.08 -24.10 -45.10
CA LYS A 504 -41.47 -24.47 -44.85
C LYS A 504 -41.71 -26.00 -44.68
N LYS A 505 -40.67 -26.83 -44.67
CA LYS A 505 -40.73 -28.29 -44.62
C LYS A 505 -40.33 -28.95 -43.29
N GLU A 506 -39.87 -28.19 -42.31
CA GLU A 506 -39.50 -28.78 -41.00
C GLU A 506 -40.40 -28.37 -39.85
N LYS A 507 -41.62 -27.96 -40.12
CA LYS A 507 -42.60 -27.56 -39.10
C LYS A 507 -43.00 -28.66 -38.12
N ASN A 508 -42.67 -29.91 -38.38
CA ASN A 508 -43.09 -31.03 -37.52
C ASN A 508 -41.99 -31.76 -36.77
N LYS A 509 -40.71 -31.47 -37.00
CA LYS A 509 -39.62 -32.07 -36.20
C LYS A 509 -39.06 -31.18 -35.09
N ASN A 510 -39.20 -29.87 -35.21
CA ASN A 510 -38.63 -28.94 -34.24
C ASN A 510 -39.56 -28.57 -33.08
N ARG A 511 -40.84 -28.99 -33.11
CA ARG A 511 -41.75 -28.76 -31.98
C ARG A 511 -41.39 -29.61 -30.75
N GLN A 512 -40.86 -30.80 -30.94
CA GLN A 512 -40.43 -31.68 -29.85
C GLN A 512 -39.10 -31.20 -29.20
N ASN A 513 -38.18 -30.63 -29.98
CA ASN A 513 -36.91 -30.11 -29.42
C ASN A 513 -37.03 -28.78 -28.68
N TYR A 514 -38.12 -28.02 -28.87
CA TYR A 514 -38.32 -26.78 -28.12
C TYR A 514 -38.91 -27.01 -26.72
N GLU A 515 -39.72 -28.03 -26.59
CA GLU A 515 -40.32 -28.37 -25.29
C GLU A 515 -39.29 -28.98 -24.30
N ASP A 516 -38.25 -29.64 -24.81
CA ASP A 516 -37.17 -30.23 -24.01
C ASP A 516 -36.22 -29.20 -23.41
N PHE A 517 -36.22 -27.94 -23.85
CA PHE A 517 -35.35 -26.88 -23.36
C PHE A 517 -36.08 -25.74 -22.60
N VAL A 518 -37.41 -25.82 -22.47
CA VAL A 518 -38.22 -24.82 -21.78
C VAL A 518 -37.89 -24.76 -20.25
N TRP A 519 -37.33 -25.82 -19.70
CA TRP A 519 -36.86 -25.85 -18.33
C TRP A 519 -35.62 -24.96 -18.08
N LEU A 520 -34.77 -24.71 -19.09
CA LEU A 520 -33.62 -23.81 -19.05
C LEU A 520 -34.01 -22.33 -18.96
N LEU A 521 -35.25 -21.99 -19.31
CA LEU A 521 -35.77 -20.61 -19.29
C LEU A 521 -36.66 -20.35 -18.06
N LYS A 522 -36.86 -21.33 -17.17
CA LYS A 522 -37.69 -21.26 -15.97
C LYS A 522 -36.90 -21.48 -14.66
N GLY A 523 -35.57 -21.54 -14.72
CA GLY A 523 -34.70 -21.65 -13.52
C GLY A 523 -34.18 -20.30 -13.06
#